data_720c8ceb07b9df5da9c9b0e05f03a711
#
_entry.id   720c8ceb07b9df5da9c9b0e05f03a711
#
_cell.length_a   1.000
_cell.length_b   1.000
_cell.length_c   1.000
_cell.angle_alpha   90.00
_cell.angle_beta   90.00
_cell.angle_gamma   90.00
#
_symmetry.space_group_name_H-M   'P 1'
#
loop_
_entity.id
_entity.type
_entity.pdbx_description
1 polymer ?
#
loop_
_entity_poly.entity_id
_entity_poly.type
_entity_poly.pdbx_seq_one_letter_code
_entity_poly.pdbx_strand_id
1 'polypeptide(L)'
;CIIIVDGIQHSSHGAIDVQKYDIDGYVVSPYKMFSRHGYGVAWVSDRLCTLNKEQLADGPFQNWELGTRDAGSYATFSDVVDYLDWLGSNFTESENTRERLEASSIAIKSHEQELVDLVINGAEDIVGLRNNKKIRIIGNPASTSREGVVSFFHKNKPSRIIVEELRQRKIRVHIRKDDHYCGNILRPLNQKDCIRFSICHYNSKAEVVEFLRAINEISAN
;
A
#
# COMPACT_ATOMS: atom_id res chain seq x y z
N CYS A 1 -8.84 -22.58 -13.05
CA CYS A 1 -7.85 -22.20 -12.05
C CYS A 1 -8.54 -21.45 -10.91
N ILE A 2 -8.13 -21.65 -9.67
CA ILE A 2 -8.54 -20.85 -8.51
C ILE A 2 -7.58 -19.66 -8.42
N ILE A 3 -8.11 -18.46 -8.24
CA ILE A 3 -7.35 -17.21 -8.17
C ILE A 3 -7.55 -16.58 -6.80
N ILE A 4 -6.49 -16.53 -6.00
CA ILE A 4 -6.47 -15.86 -4.71
C ILE A 4 -5.52 -14.66 -4.78
N VAL A 5 -6.02 -13.49 -4.42
CA VAL A 5 -5.28 -12.23 -4.44
C VAL A 5 -4.88 -11.84 -3.01
N ASP A 6 -3.58 -11.69 -2.79
CA ASP A 6 -3.07 -10.98 -1.63
C ASP A 6 -3.23 -9.46 -1.85
N GLY A 7 -4.36 -8.93 -1.38
CA GLY A 7 -4.72 -7.52 -1.49
C GLY A 7 -4.20 -6.65 -0.34
N ILE A 8 -3.36 -7.20 0.53
CA ILE A 8 -2.93 -6.55 1.77
C ILE A 8 -2.31 -5.16 1.55
N GLN A 9 -1.57 -4.96 0.48
CA GLN A 9 -1.00 -3.65 0.16
C GLN A 9 -1.98 -2.79 -0.65
N HIS A 10 -2.69 -3.39 -1.61
CA HIS A 10 -3.62 -2.68 -2.49
C HIS A 10 -4.81 -2.08 -1.73
N SER A 11 -5.30 -2.75 -0.71
CA SER A 11 -6.56 -2.43 -0.01
C SER A 11 -6.63 -1.02 0.58
N SER A 12 -5.50 -0.36 0.83
CA SER A 12 -5.45 1.03 1.31
C SER A 12 -5.29 2.07 0.20
N HIS A 13 -5.11 1.65 -1.06
CA HIS A 13 -4.76 2.52 -2.18
C HIS A 13 -5.76 2.49 -3.34
N GLY A 14 -6.67 1.53 -3.38
CA GLY A 14 -7.57 1.35 -4.51
C GLY A 14 -8.89 0.64 -4.18
N ALA A 15 -9.80 0.66 -5.15
CA ALA A 15 -11.08 -0.01 -5.02
C ALA A 15 -10.93 -1.53 -5.10
N ILE A 16 -11.58 -2.22 -4.16
CA ILE A 16 -11.69 -3.68 -4.16
C ILE A 16 -12.95 -4.05 -4.93
N ASP A 17 -12.78 -4.73 -6.07
CA ASP A 17 -13.88 -5.21 -6.90
C ASP A 17 -13.63 -6.67 -7.31
N VAL A 18 -14.06 -7.58 -6.45
CA VAL A 18 -13.85 -9.01 -6.62
C VAL A 18 -14.67 -9.60 -7.78
N GLN A 19 -15.82 -8.99 -8.11
CA GLN A 19 -16.68 -9.44 -9.20
C GLN A 19 -16.10 -9.08 -10.57
N LYS A 20 -15.59 -7.86 -10.72
CA LYS A 20 -14.99 -7.37 -11.95
C LYS A 20 -13.83 -8.24 -12.44
N TYR A 21 -13.05 -8.80 -11.52
CA TYR A 21 -11.87 -9.60 -11.85
C TYR A 21 -12.10 -11.11 -11.80
N ASP A 22 -13.33 -11.56 -11.49
CA ASP A 22 -13.71 -12.98 -11.38
C ASP A 22 -12.70 -13.81 -10.57
N ILE A 23 -12.30 -13.28 -9.41
CA ILE A 23 -11.37 -13.93 -8.49
C ILE A 23 -12.10 -14.78 -7.46
N ASP A 24 -11.41 -15.71 -6.84
CA ASP A 24 -11.98 -16.65 -5.87
C ASP A 24 -11.71 -16.29 -4.43
N GLY A 25 -10.65 -15.58 -4.17
CA GLY A 25 -10.30 -15.09 -2.84
C GLY A 25 -9.59 -13.76 -2.87
N TYR A 26 -9.90 -12.91 -1.90
CA TYR A 26 -9.22 -11.62 -1.69
C TYR A 26 -8.96 -11.44 -0.20
N VAL A 27 -7.69 -11.24 0.16
CA VAL A 27 -7.27 -11.16 1.57
C VAL A 27 -6.74 -9.78 1.88
N VAL A 28 -7.15 -9.22 3.02
CA VAL A 28 -6.67 -7.94 3.53
C VAL A 28 -6.18 -8.04 4.97
N SER A 29 -5.24 -7.18 5.32
CA SER A 29 -4.85 -6.93 6.70
C SER A 29 -5.36 -5.54 7.11
N PRO A 30 -6.46 -5.46 7.86
CA PRO A 30 -7.14 -4.20 8.14
C PRO A 30 -6.28 -3.11 8.81
N TYR A 31 -5.20 -3.49 9.53
CA TYR A 31 -4.28 -2.51 10.08
C TYR A 31 -3.60 -1.62 9.01
N LYS A 32 -3.52 -2.08 7.75
CA LYS A 32 -3.05 -1.24 6.63
C LYS A 32 -4.15 -0.36 6.05
N MET A 33 -5.40 -0.65 6.42
CA MET A 33 -6.58 0.16 6.10
C MET A 33 -7.04 1.00 7.30
N PHE A 34 -6.11 1.47 8.13
CA PHE A 34 -6.36 2.36 9.28
C PHE A 34 -7.07 1.72 10.49
N SER A 35 -7.31 0.39 10.47
CA SER A 35 -7.83 -0.37 11.58
C SER A 35 -6.73 -0.87 12.53
N ARG A 36 -7.09 -1.63 13.56
CA ARG A 36 -6.15 -2.20 14.52
C ARG A 36 -5.41 -3.43 13.99
N HIS A 37 -4.31 -3.78 14.63
CA HIS A 37 -3.59 -5.04 14.40
C HIS A 37 -4.31 -6.24 15.00
N GLY A 38 -3.93 -7.44 14.56
CA GLY A 38 -4.24 -8.71 15.21
C GLY A 38 -5.35 -9.52 14.55
N TYR A 39 -5.85 -9.10 13.37
CA TYR A 39 -6.82 -9.86 12.60
C TYR A 39 -6.66 -9.66 11.10
N GLY A 40 -7.29 -10.53 10.32
CA GLY A 40 -7.39 -10.46 8.88
C GLY A 40 -8.84 -10.55 8.42
N VAL A 41 -9.12 -10.07 7.23
CA VAL A 41 -10.43 -10.23 6.57
C VAL A 41 -10.18 -10.84 5.19
N ALA A 42 -10.99 -11.83 4.85
CA ALA A 42 -10.95 -12.46 3.53
C ALA A 42 -12.36 -12.49 2.94
N TRP A 43 -12.44 -12.15 1.67
CA TRP A 43 -13.58 -12.51 0.84
C TRP A 43 -13.28 -13.84 0.11
N VAL A 44 -14.28 -14.71 0.03
CA VAL A 44 -14.16 -16.06 -0.52
C VAL A 44 -15.36 -16.32 -1.43
N SER A 45 -15.11 -16.78 -2.69
CA SER A 45 -16.17 -17.14 -3.64
C SER A 45 -16.84 -18.46 -3.27
N ASP A 46 -18.06 -18.67 -3.77
CA ASP A 46 -18.76 -19.95 -3.64
C ASP A 46 -17.93 -21.10 -4.22
N ARG A 47 -17.25 -20.86 -5.34
CA ARG A 47 -16.35 -21.85 -5.99
C ARG A 47 -15.21 -22.27 -5.07
N LEU A 48 -14.60 -21.34 -4.37
CA LEU A 48 -13.54 -21.65 -3.41
C LEU A 48 -14.10 -22.36 -2.17
N CYS A 49 -15.32 -22.02 -1.75
CA CYS A 49 -16.02 -22.68 -0.62
C CYS A 49 -16.29 -24.17 -0.85
N THR A 50 -16.36 -24.64 -2.11
CA THR A 50 -16.57 -26.06 -2.42
C THR A 50 -15.32 -26.93 -2.21
N LEU A 51 -14.16 -26.36 -2.04
CA LEU A 51 -12.92 -27.10 -1.86
C LEU A 51 -12.79 -27.63 -0.43
N ASN A 52 -12.12 -28.78 -0.31
CA ASN A 52 -11.78 -29.31 1.00
C ASN A 52 -10.88 -28.36 1.75
N LYS A 53 -11.20 -28.13 3.02
CA LYS A 53 -10.48 -27.23 3.93
C LYS A 53 -10.56 -27.72 5.35
N GLU A 54 -9.70 -27.24 6.21
CA GLU A 54 -9.85 -27.38 7.64
C GLU A 54 -11.10 -26.62 8.10
N GLN A 55 -11.82 -27.22 9.05
CA GLN A 55 -13.02 -26.63 9.64
C GLN A 55 -13.19 -27.11 11.06
N LEU A 56 -13.94 -26.35 11.87
CA LEU A 56 -14.33 -26.79 13.20
C LEU A 56 -15.24 -28.01 13.10
N ALA A 57 -15.11 -28.95 14.05
CA ALA A 57 -16.00 -30.08 14.17
C ALA A 57 -17.46 -29.56 14.30
N ASP A 58 -18.36 -30.16 13.53
CA ASP A 58 -19.77 -29.78 13.47
C ASP A 58 -20.07 -28.33 13.02
N GLY A 59 -19.04 -27.61 12.50
CA GLY A 59 -19.22 -26.27 11.95
C GLY A 59 -19.84 -26.30 10.54
N PRO A 60 -20.56 -25.21 10.14
CA PRO A 60 -21.05 -25.09 8.77
C PRO A 60 -19.92 -25.18 7.74
N PHE A 61 -20.16 -25.90 6.63
CA PHE A 61 -19.15 -26.11 5.58
C PHE A 61 -18.61 -24.80 4.99
N GLN A 62 -19.42 -23.75 4.93
CA GLN A 62 -19.02 -22.43 4.42
C GLN A 62 -18.18 -21.64 5.42
N ASN A 63 -18.09 -22.08 6.68
CA ASN A 63 -17.31 -21.36 7.66
C ASN A 63 -15.80 -21.62 7.48
N TRP A 64 -15.05 -20.55 7.29
CA TRP A 64 -13.58 -20.55 7.15
C TRP A 64 -12.86 -20.23 8.45
N GLU A 65 -13.58 -19.97 9.52
CA GLU A 65 -12.99 -19.61 10.81
C GLU A 65 -12.75 -20.85 11.66
N LEU A 66 -11.55 -20.96 12.19
CA LEU A 66 -11.09 -22.09 13.01
C LEU A 66 -11.09 -21.77 14.51
N GLY A 67 -11.70 -20.68 14.94
CA GLY A 67 -11.70 -20.28 16.34
C GLY A 67 -12.65 -19.14 16.66
N THR A 68 -12.58 -18.67 17.90
CA THR A 68 -13.39 -17.56 18.40
C THR A 68 -12.92 -16.23 17.79
N ARG A 69 -13.87 -15.43 17.32
CA ARG A 69 -13.62 -14.10 16.77
C ARG A 69 -13.40 -13.08 17.89
N ASP A 70 -12.51 -12.13 17.63
CA ASP A 70 -12.47 -10.86 18.37
C ASP A 70 -13.48 -9.88 17.75
N ALA A 71 -14.69 -9.82 18.28
CA ALA A 71 -15.75 -8.94 17.79
C ALA A 71 -15.33 -7.46 17.81
N GLY A 72 -14.50 -7.05 18.78
CA GLY A 72 -13.97 -5.70 18.86
C GLY A 72 -13.05 -5.34 17.68
N SER A 73 -12.29 -6.32 17.16
CA SER A 73 -11.47 -6.12 15.96
C SER A 73 -12.33 -5.88 14.73
N TYR A 74 -13.39 -6.67 14.53
CA TYR A 74 -14.30 -6.50 13.40
C TYR A 74 -15.09 -5.20 13.47
N ALA A 75 -15.49 -4.75 14.68
CA ALA A 75 -16.10 -3.44 14.86
C ALA A 75 -15.20 -2.30 14.37
N THR A 76 -13.88 -2.36 14.62
CA THR A 76 -12.96 -1.35 14.10
C THR A 76 -12.83 -1.37 12.57
N PHE A 77 -13.16 -2.49 11.91
CA PHE A 77 -13.22 -2.53 10.46
C PHE A 77 -14.48 -1.86 9.91
N SER A 78 -15.61 -1.98 10.63
CA SER A 78 -16.82 -1.22 10.29
C SER A 78 -16.55 0.29 10.33
N ASP A 79 -15.84 0.78 11.36
CA ASP A 79 -15.44 2.20 11.43
C ASP A 79 -14.59 2.65 10.23
N VAL A 80 -13.76 1.76 9.67
CA VAL A 80 -13.01 2.05 8.43
C VAL A 80 -13.94 2.19 7.23
N VAL A 81 -14.96 1.33 7.13
CA VAL A 81 -15.97 1.42 6.06
C VAL A 81 -16.74 2.74 6.19
N ASP A 82 -17.17 3.09 7.40
CA ASP A 82 -17.88 4.35 7.68
C ASP A 82 -17.01 5.57 7.35
N TYR A 83 -15.73 5.53 7.68
CA TYR A 83 -14.77 6.57 7.30
C TYR A 83 -14.65 6.73 5.77
N LEU A 84 -14.54 5.63 5.03
CA LEU A 84 -14.44 5.67 3.56
C LEU A 84 -15.76 6.10 2.92
N ASP A 85 -16.91 5.72 3.48
CA ASP A 85 -18.23 6.21 3.06
C ASP A 85 -18.35 7.72 3.26
N TRP A 86 -17.98 8.22 4.45
CA TRP A 86 -17.91 9.64 4.74
C TRP A 86 -16.94 10.38 3.80
N LEU A 87 -15.75 9.84 3.57
CA LEU A 87 -14.81 10.44 2.64
C LEU A 87 -15.41 10.54 1.24
N GLY A 88 -16.04 9.47 0.77
CA GLY A 88 -16.66 9.39 -0.55
C GLY A 88 -17.82 10.38 -0.72
N SER A 89 -18.58 10.66 0.34
CA SER A 89 -19.68 11.63 0.30
C SER A 89 -19.23 13.07 -0.05
N ASN A 90 -17.91 13.35 0.02
CA ASN A 90 -17.35 14.62 -0.44
C ASN A 90 -17.09 14.66 -1.97
N PHE A 91 -17.24 13.54 -2.67
CA PHE A 91 -16.92 13.39 -4.08
C PHE A 91 -18.10 12.87 -4.93
N THR A 92 -19.24 12.56 -4.32
CA THR A 92 -20.47 12.14 -4.99
C THR A 92 -21.70 12.56 -4.19
N GLU A 93 -22.78 12.88 -4.90
CA GLU A 93 -24.09 13.16 -4.29
C GLU A 93 -24.88 11.87 -3.96
N SER A 94 -24.37 10.70 -4.31
CA SER A 94 -25.03 9.43 -4.04
C SER A 94 -25.14 9.15 -2.54
N GLU A 95 -26.28 8.61 -2.11
CA GLU A 95 -26.47 8.08 -0.75
C GLU A 95 -26.11 6.58 -0.65
N ASN A 96 -25.76 5.94 -1.77
CA ASN A 96 -25.39 4.54 -1.81
C ASN A 96 -23.95 4.34 -1.30
N THR A 97 -23.77 3.58 -0.23
CA THR A 97 -22.47 3.30 0.39
C THR A 97 -21.47 2.73 -0.63
N ARG A 98 -21.87 1.81 -1.52
CA ARG A 98 -20.96 1.26 -2.53
C ARG A 98 -20.41 2.33 -3.46
N GLU A 99 -21.27 3.23 -3.95
CA GLU A 99 -20.87 4.33 -4.83
C GLU A 99 -19.96 5.34 -4.10
N ARG A 100 -20.22 5.60 -2.82
CA ARG A 100 -19.34 6.42 -1.98
C ARG A 100 -17.98 5.79 -1.76
N LEU A 101 -17.91 4.48 -1.50
CA LEU A 101 -16.66 3.74 -1.38
C LEU A 101 -15.86 3.77 -2.70
N GLU A 102 -16.52 3.69 -3.85
CA GLU A 102 -15.87 3.84 -5.15
C GLU A 102 -15.35 5.26 -5.36
N ALA A 103 -16.14 6.27 -5.03
CA ALA A 103 -15.74 7.68 -5.12
C ALA A 103 -14.53 7.99 -4.21
N SER A 104 -14.53 7.50 -2.98
CA SER A 104 -13.38 7.64 -2.07
C SER A 104 -12.13 6.99 -2.62
N SER A 105 -12.24 5.78 -3.18
CA SER A 105 -11.13 5.06 -3.77
C SER A 105 -10.54 5.77 -4.99
N ILE A 106 -11.37 6.37 -5.83
CA ILE A 106 -10.94 7.18 -6.98
C ILE A 106 -10.20 8.43 -6.49
N ALA A 107 -10.74 9.13 -5.49
CA ALA A 107 -10.13 10.32 -4.92
C ALA A 107 -8.76 10.02 -4.26
N ILE A 108 -8.69 8.95 -3.45
CA ILE A 108 -7.44 8.47 -2.85
C ILE A 108 -6.40 8.18 -3.93
N LYS A 109 -6.77 7.38 -4.93
CA LYS A 109 -5.86 7.00 -6.01
C LYS A 109 -5.35 8.21 -6.79
N SER A 110 -6.23 9.15 -7.12
CA SER A 110 -5.84 10.38 -7.84
C SER A 110 -4.84 11.20 -7.03
N HIS A 111 -5.14 11.44 -5.75
CA HIS A 111 -4.24 12.18 -4.86
C HIS A 111 -2.88 11.50 -4.69
N GLU A 112 -2.86 10.19 -4.44
CA GLU A 112 -1.62 9.45 -4.31
C GLU A 112 -0.79 9.43 -5.60
N GLN A 113 -1.44 9.36 -6.77
CA GLN A 113 -0.75 9.43 -8.06
C GLN A 113 -0.07 10.79 -8.27
N GLU A 114 -0.72 11.90 -7.88
CA GLU A 114 -0.09 13.23 -7.92
C GLU A 114 1.15 13.29 -7.01
N LEU A 115 1.07 12.73 -5.81
CA LEU A 115 2.19 12.69 -4.87
C LEU A 115 3.33 11.79 -5.37
N VAL A 116 2.99 10.63 -5.94
CA VAL A 116 3.97 9.71 -6.55
C VAL A 116 4.66 10.36 -7.74
N ASP A 117 3.90 11.08 -8.59
CA ASP A 117 4.47 11.79 -9.72
C ASP A 117 5.45 12.87 -9.25
N LEU A 118 5.10 13.63 -8.24
CA LEU A 118 5.98 14.61 -7.60
C LEU A 118 7.26 13.96 -7.04
N VAL A 119 7.16 12.82 -6.36
CA VAL A 119 8.34 12.08 -5.86
C VAL A 119 9.26 11.66 -6.99
N ILE A 120 8.69 11.15 -8.07
CA ILE A 120 9.46 10.57 -9.18
C ILE A 120 10.07 11.67 -10.06
N ASN A 121 9.26 12.62 -10.49
CA ASN A 121 9.64 13.61 -11.51
C ASN A 121 10.13 14.94 -10.91
N GLY A 122 9.70 15.27 -9.68
CA GLY A 122 9.99 16.57 -9.05
C GLY A 122 9.04 17.66 -9.51
N ALA A 123 9.42 18.90 -9.26
CA ALA A 123 8.76 20.12 -9.71
C ALA A 123 9.82 21.11 -10.23
N GLU A 124 9.42 22.32 -10.67
CA GLU A 124 10.33 23.32 -11.28
C GLU A 124 11.57 23.61 -10.43
N ASP A 125 11.40 23.69 -9.12
CA ASP A 125 12.44 24.06 -8.15
C ASP A 125 13.01 22.88 -7.38
N ILE A 126 12.57 21.65 -7.66
CA ILE A 126 12.99 20.47 -6.89
C ILE A 126 13.21 19.23 -7.76
N VAL A 127 14.38 18.62 -7.62
CA VAL A 127 14.77 17.43 -8.37
C VAL A 127 14.06 16.20 -7.84
N GLY A 128 13.28 15.52 -8.71
CA GLY A 128 12.66 14.23 -8.39
C GLY A 128 13.68 13.09 -8.40
N LEU A 129 13.30 11.95 -7.82
CA LEU A 129 14.19 10.79 -7.71
C LEU A 129 14.71 10.29 -9.06
N ARG A 130 13.90 10.37 -10.12
CA ARG A 130 14.27 9.96 -11.48
C ARG A 130 15.42 10.79 -12.05
N ASN A 131 15.46 12.07 -11.72
CA ASN A 131 16.43 13.03 -12.25
C ASN A 131 17.69 13.13 -11.37
N ASN A 132 17.69 12.51 -10.19
CA ASN A 132 18.87 12.42 -9.34
C ASN A 132 19.80 11.30 -9.82
N LYS A 133 20.95 11.68 -10.42
CA LYS A 133 21.92 10.75 -11.04
C LYS A 133 22.48 9.70 -10.09
N LYS A 134 22.47 9.96 -8.77
CA LYS A 134 22.97 9.04 -7.74
C LYS A 134 21.92 8.04 -7.27
N ILE A 135 20.64 8.24 -7.64
CA ILE A 135 19.52 7.38 -7.27
C ILE A 135 19.11 6.46 -8.41
N ARG A 136 18.64 5.26 -8.08
CA ARG A 136 17.97 4.34 -8.99
C ARG A 136 16.65 3.89 -8.39
N ILE A 137 15.55 4.20 -9.08
CA ILE A 137 14.21 3.72 -8.74
C ILE A 137 14.08 2.25 -9.14
N ILE A 138 13.47 1.44 -8.29
CA ILE A 138 13.14 0.05 -8.55
C ILE A 138 11.78 -0.02 -9.25
N GLY A 139 11.70 -0.80 -10.31
CA GLY A 139 10.52 -0.90 -11.19
C GLY A 139 10.48 0.21 -12.24
N ASN A 140 9.38 0.27 -12.99
CA ASN A 140 9.21 1.26 -14.05
C ASN A 140 8.76 2.62 -13.47
N PRO A 141 9.60 3.67 -13.52
CA PRO A 141 9.24 4.99 -13.00
C PRO A 141 8.14 5.70 -13.83
N ALA A 142 7.88 5.25 -15.06
CA ALA A 142 6.82 5.79 -15.91
C ALA A 142 5.48 5.05 -15.78
N SER A 143 5.36 4.10 -14.85
CA SER A 143 4.13 3.35 -14.67
C SER A 143 3.02 4.22 -14.06
N THR A 144 1.93 4.36 -14.78
CA THR A 144 0.71 5.02 -14.33
C THR A 144 -0.14 4.15 -13.38
N SER A 145 0.19 2.87 -13.25
CA SER A 145 -0.47 1.93 -12.33
C SER A 145 0.27 1.78 -10.99
N ARG A 146 1.27 2.61 -10.72
CA ARG A 146 1.97 2.61 -9.44
C ARG A 146 1.05 3.16 -8.35
N GLU A 147 0.95 2.44 -7.26
CA GLU A 147 0.30 2.90 -6.03
C GLU A 147 1.27 3.71 -5.17
N GLY A 148 0.83 4.17 -4.00
CA GLY A 148 1.55 5.06 -3.09
C GLY A 148 2.89 4.51 -2.55
N VAL A 149 3.62 3.68 -3.31
CA VAL A 149 4.88 3.06 -2.89
C VAL A 149 5.97 3.27 -3.93
N VAL A 150 7.08 3.88 -3.52
CA VAL A 150 8.27 4.07 -4.34
C VAL A 150 9.49 3.46 -3.64
N SER A 151 10.09 2.45 -4.26
CA SER A 151 11.33 1.84 -3.77
C SER A 151 12.50 2.31 -4.63
N PHE A 152 13.62 2.63 -3.98
CA PHE A 152 14.82 3.13 -4.65
C PHE A 152 16.07 2.83 -3.82
N PHE A 153 17.23 2.96 -4.42
CA PHE A 153 18.52 2.91 -3.73
C PHE A 153 19.48 3.97 -4.28
N HIS A 154 20.42 4.35 -3.45
CA HIS A 154 21.52 5.22 -3.85
C HIS A 154 22.70 4.39 -4.34
N LYS A 155 23.33 4.76 -5.45
CA LYS A 155 24.37 3.96 -6.11
C LYS A 155 25.64 3.76 -5.26
N ASN A 156 25.96 4.74 -4.40
CA ASN A 156 27.23 4.77 -3.67
C ASN A 156 27.09 4.89 -2.15
N LYS A 157 25.86 5.10 -1.62
CA LYS A 157 25.62 5.25 -0.18
C LYS A 157 24.67 4.15 0.31
N PRO A 158 24.99 3.42 1.37
CA PRO A 158 24.11 2.39 1.92
C PRO A 158 22.76 2.95 2.34
N SER A 159 21.67 2.24 2.03
CA SER A 159 20.30 2.69 2.34
C SER A 159 20.08 2.95 3.82
N ARG A 160 20.72 2.16 4.71
CA ARG A 160 20.63 2.33 6.16
C ARG A 160 21.12 3.71 6.65
N ILE A 161 22.15 4.25 6.00
CA ILE A 161 22.69 5.56 6.34
C ILE A 161 21.71 6.65 5.94
N ILE A 162 21.17 6.55 4.73
CA ILE A 162 20.18 7.50 4.23
C ILE A 162 18.91 7.49 5.07
N VAL A 163 18.43 6.31 5.44
CA VAL A 163 17.23 6.16 6.31
C VAL A 163 17.48 6.81 7.67
N GLU A 164 18.67 6.66 8.24
CA GLU A 164 19.03 7.29 9.51
C GLU A 164 19.14 8.82 9.39
N GLU A 165 19.75 9.35 8.34
CA GLU A 165 19.84 10.79 8.08
C GLU A 165 18.44 11.41 7.83
N LEU A 166 17.53 10.69 7.15
CA LEU A 166 16.13 11.10 6.98
C LEU A 166 15.38 11.07 8.34
N ARG A 167 15.62 10.04 9.16
CA ARG A 167 15.02 9.92 10.49
C ARG A 167 15.42 11.09 11.40
N GLN A 168 16.68 11.52 11.37
CA GLN A 168 17.18 12.70 12.12
C GLN A 168 16.47 13.99 11.68
N ARG A 169 16.01 14.04 10.43
CA ARG A 169 15.18 15.12 9.86
C ARG A 169 13.67 14.92 10.09
N LYS A 170 13.27 13.94 10.93
CA LYS A 170 11.89 13.55 11.23
C LYS A 170 11.11 13.02 10.03
N ILE A 171 11.81 12.57 8.99
CA ILE A 171 11.21 11.93 7.80
C ILE A 171 11.32 10.42 7.97
N ARG A 172 10.18 9.75 8.07
CA ARG A 172 10.10 8.29 8.26
C ARG A 172 9.95 7.57 6.94
N VAL A 173 10.96 6.77 6.61
CA VAL A 173 10.94 5.82 5.49
C VAL A 173 11.36 4.44 5.98
N HIS A 174 11.15 3.41 5.18
CA HIS A 174 11.52 2.04 5.53
C HIS A 174 12.71 1.54 4.74
N ILE A 175 13.60 0.80 5.41
CA ILE A 175 14.60 -0.03 4.75
C ILE A 175 13.99 -1.40 4.42
N ARG A 176 14.21 -1.90 3.21
CA ARG A 176 13.90 -3.28 2.79
C ARG A 176 15.20 -4.00 2.53
N LYS A 177 15.32 -5.23 3.01
CA LYS A 177 16.56 -6.01 2.95
C LYS A 177 16.43 -7.18 1.99
N ASP A 178 17.56 -7.72 1.56
CA ASP A 178 17.62 -9.01 0.85
C ASP A 178 17.28 -10.14 1.83
N ASP A 179 16.00 -10.37 2.00
CA ASP A 179 15.40 -11.43 2.79
C ASP A 179 14.45 -12.28 1.92
N HIS A 180 13.67 -13.16 2.55
CA HIS A 180 12.69 -13.98 1.85
C HIS A 180 11.53 -13.18 1.22
N TYR A 181 11.26 -11.94 1.65
CA TYR A 181 10.24 -11.08 1.06
C TYR A 181 10.74 -10.27 -0.13
N CYS A 182 11.96 -9.72 -0.06
CA CYS A 182 12.45 -8.77 -1.04
C CYS A 182 13.64 -9.29 -1.87
N GLY A 183 14.21 -10.43 -1.51
CA GLY A 183 15.40 -10.97 -2.16
C GLY A 183 15.24 -11.23 -3.65
N ASN A 184 14.07 -11.68 -4.09
CA ASN A 184 13.80 -11.92 -5.52
C ASN A 184 13.89 -10.66 -6.39
N ILE A 185 13.75 -9.47 -5.77
CA ILE A 185 13.88 -8.18 -6.44
C ILE A 185 15.28 -7.61 -6.26
N LEU A 186 15.86 -7.71 -5.06
CA LEU A 186 17.13 -7.06 -4.74
C LEU A 186 18.36 -7.81 -5.26
N ARG A 187 18.35 -9.15 -5.25
CA ARG A 187 19.48 -9.97 -5.74
C ARG A 187 19.81 -9.74 -7.21
N PRO A 188 18.83 -9.72 -8.15
CA PRO A 188 19.11 -9.41 -9.54
C PRO A 188 19.66 -8.00 -9.78
N LEU A 189 19.44 -7.09 -8.82
CA LEU A 189 19.96 -5.72 -8.84
C LEU A 189 21.31 -5.57 -8.15
N ASN A 190 21.87 -6.66 -7.60
CA ASN A 190 23.07 -6.66 -6.75
C ASN A 190 22.94 -5.70 -5.55
N GLN A 191 21.75 -5.61 -4.95
CA GLN A 191 21.49 -4.77 -3.80
C GLN A 191 21.23 -5.61 -2.55
N LYS A 192 21.84 -5.24 -1.43
CA LYS A 192 21.57 -5.84 -0.11
C LYS A 192 20.36 -5.23 0.58
N ASP A 193 20.03 -4.00 0.21
CA ASP A 193 18.90 -3.26 0.76
C ASP A 193 18.44 -2.16 -0.21
N CYS A 194 17.26 -1.63 0.04
CA CYS A 194 16.76 -0.43 -0.61
C CYS A 194 15.90 0.38 0.37
N ILE A 195 15.58 1.60 -0.02
CA ILE A 195 14.70 2.51 0.71
C ILE A 195 13.30 2.37 0.11
N ARG A 196 12.28 2.21 0.95
CA ARG A 196 10.88 2.27 0.54
C ARG A 196 10.23 3.52 1.13
N PHE A 197 9.85 4.42 0.26
CA PHE A 197 8.99 5.55 0.53
C PHE A 197 7.54 5.14 0.30
N SER A 198 6.65 5.41 1.25
CA SER A 198 5.23 5.08 1.16
C SER A 198 4.40 6.31 1.42
N ILE A 199 3.35 6.47 0.63
CA ILE A 199 2.41 7.58 0.66
C ILE A 199 1.02 7.01 0.90
N CYS A 200 0.21 7.73 1.64
CA CYS A 200 -1.22 7.50 1.78
C CYS A 200 -1.97 8.81 1.55
N HIS A 201 -3.28 8.74 1.41
CA HIS A 201 -4.13 9.89 1.13
C HIS A 201 -4.07 11.03 2.18
N TYR A 202 -3.57 10.79 3.37
CA TYR A 202 -3.35 11.81 4.41
C TYR A 202 -2.01 12.56 4.28
N ASN A 203 -1.15 12.15 3.34
CA ASN A 203 0.09 12.89 3.09
C ASN A 203 -0.15 14.09 2.17
N SER A 204 0.67 15.11 2.35
CA SER A 204 0.60 16.36 1.60
C SER A 204 1.72 16.52 0.59
N LYS A 205 1.52 17.41 -0.41
CA LYS A 205 2.58 17.82 -1.35
C LYS A 205 3.77 18.46 -0.60
N ALA A 206 3.51 19.19 0.50
CA ALA A 206 4.59 19.81 1.29
C ALA A 206 5.52 18.77 1.92
N GLU A 207 4.98 17.67 2.45
CA GLU A 207 5.77 16.57 3.01
C GLU A 207 6.62 15.89 1.93
N VAL A 208 6.09 15.71 0.73
CA VAL A 208 6.85 15.16 -0.41
C VAL A 208 7.98 16.10 -0.82
N VAL A 209 7.75 17.40 -0.87
CA VAL A 209 8.77 18.41 -1.17
C VAL A 209 9.88 18.39 -0.11
N GLU A 210 9.51 18.31 1.17
CA GLU A 210 10.47 18.20 2.27
C GLU A 210 11.34 16.94 2.15
N PHE A 211 10.71 15.79 1.85
CA PHE A 211 11.44 14.55 1.57
C PHE A 211 12.41 14.71 0.38
N LEU A 212 11.97 15.31 -0.74
CA LEU A 212 12.82 15.50 -1.90
C LEU A 212 14.01 16.45 -1.64
N ARG A 213 13.81 17.52 -0.88
CA ARG A 213 14.91 18.39 -0.45
C ARG A 213 15.91 17.61 0.39
N ALA A 214 15.43 16.89 1.39
CA ALA A 214 16.28 16.10 2.27
C ALA A 214 17.09 15.03 1.50
N ILE A 215 16.46 14.26 0.62
CA ILE A 215 17.16 13.20 -0.13
C ILE A 215 18.17 13.78 -1.14
N ASN A 216 17.89 14.93 -1.75
CA ASN A 216 18.83 15.58 -2.66
C ASN A 216 20.05 16.12 -1.93
N GLU A 217 19.89 16.74 -0.75
CA GLU A 217 21.01 17.16 0.11
C GLU A 217 21.85 15.98 0.58
N ILE A 218 21.21 14.90 1.07
CA ILE A 218 21.89 13.67 1.49
C ILE A 218 22.65 13.04 0.32
N SER A 219 22.12 13.14 -0.87
CA SER A 219 22.76 12.62 -2.08
C SER A 219 23.90 13.50 -2.57
N ALA A 220 23.92 14.81 -2.28
CA ALA A 220 24.97 15.71 -2.68
C ALA A 220 26.28 15.45 -1.92
N ASN A 221 26.16 15.16 -0.63
CA ASN A 221 27.25 14.80 0.28
C ASN A 221 27.71 13.35 0.10
#